data_8d59263017d9427aae209f3eeb94a1a0
#
_entry.id   8d59263017d9427aae209f3eeb94a1a0
#
_cell.length_a   1.000
_cell.length_b   1.000
_cell.length_c   1.000
_cell.angle_alpha   90.00
_cell.angle_beta   90.00
_cell.angle_gamma   90.00
#
_symmetry.space_group_name_H-M   'P 1'
#
loop_
_entity.id
_entity.type
_entity.pdbx_description
1 polymer ?
#
loop_
_entity_poly.entity_id
_entity_poly.type
_entity_poly.pdbx_seq_one_letter_code
_entity_poly.pdbx_strand_id
1 'polypeptide(L)'
;MHIFLIRHGESMANVGANYEKRIPDHLVSLTENGKAQAYENGKWLADYCKEKNIDLSKARIWRSPYLRTRQTSEEFNRHLGISDIREDITLTEQQFGLFDAVPEEDWKRLYPNEYAEYKRQCSNFGKFYARLPMGESPFDVAIRIHQFMGTIYRDFEKHGVDTLFIFTHGTTLRTFLLRWFHYSPEWYQEERNPKNCWIREIDGNIDLGYINDK
;
A
#
# COMPACT_ATOMS: atom_id res chain seq x y z
N MET A 1 15.03 14.06 3.13
CA MET A 1 14.54 12.67 2.93
C MET A 1 13.09 12.75 2.50
N HIS A 2 12.83 12.44 1.23
CA HIS A 2 11.47 12.38 0.70
C HIS A 2 10.99 10.94 0.56
N ILE A 3 9.77 10.65 0.98
CA ILE A 3 9.13 9.34 0.78
C ILE A 3 7.77 9.58 0.14
N PHE A 4 7.54 8.94 -1.01
CA PHE A 4 6.25 8.88 -1.67
C PHE A 4 5.66 7.49 -1.48
N LEU A 5 4.58 7.39 -0.71
CA LEU A 5 3.81 6.15 -0.55
C LEU A 5 2.69 6.12 -1.57
N ILE A 6 2.68 5.11 -2.42
CA ILE A 6 1.78 5.04 -3.57
C ILE A 6 0.96 3.75 -3.48
N ARG A 7 -0.38 3.88 -3.46
CA ARG A 7 -1.26 2.74 -3.62
C ARG A 7 -1.31 2.32 -5.09
N HIS A 8 -1.35 1.01 -5.34
CA HIS A 8 -1.51 0.47 -6.69
C HIS A 8 -2.75 1.02 -7.41
N GLY A 9 -2.73 1.04 -8.74
CA GLY A 9 -3.84 1.39 -9.61
C GLY A 9 -5.03 0.41 -9.48
N GLU A 10 -6.15 0.72 -10.12
CA GLU A 10 -7.32 -0.16 -10.12
C GLU A 10 -6.94 -1.57 -10.61
N SER A 11 -7.23 -2.58 -9.79
CA SER A 11 -6.93 -3.98 -10.06
C SER A 11 -8.21 -4.78 -10.34
N MET A 12 -8.04 -5.98 -10.91
CA MET A 12 -9.14 -6.91 -11.11
C MET A 12 -9.86 -7.27 -9.80
N ALA A 13 -9.18 -7.19 -8.66
CA ALA A 13 -9.80 -7.35 -7.34
C ALA A 13 -10.72 -6.18 -6.98
N ASN A 14 -10.35 -4.95 -7.33
CA ASN A 14 -11.16 -3.76 -7.03
C ASN A 14 -12.52 -3.76 -7.76
N VAL A 15 -12.60 -4.46 -8.90
CA VAL A 15 -13.82 -4.61 -9.69
C VAL A 15 -14.49 -5.98 -9.50
N GLY A 16 -14.06 -6.76 -8.50
CA GLY A 16 -14.67 -8.06 -8.16
C GLY A 16 -14.35 -9.23 -9.11
N ALA A 17 -13.54 -9.00 -10.15
CA ALA A 17 -13.34 -10.01 -11.20
C ALA A 17 -12.36 -11.14 -10.80
N ASN A 18 -11.66 -11.05 -9.68
CA ASN A 18 -10.75 -12.11 -9.20
C ASN A 18 -11.50 -13.25 -8.48
N TYR A 19 -12.63 -12.96 -7.84
CA TYR A 19 -13.43 -13.97 -7.12
C TYR A 19 -13.92 -15.08 -8.05
N GLU A 20 -14.53 -14.70 -9.17
CA GLU A 20 -15.03 -15.67 -10.16
C GLU A 20 -13.91 -16.50 -10.81
N LYS A 21 -12.76 -15.88 -11.03
CA LYS A 21 -11.61 -16.49 -11.71
C LYS A 21 -10.67 -17.25 -10.78
N ARG A 22 -10.85 -17.16 -9.46
CA ARG A 22 -9.96 -17.77 -8.45
C ARG A 22 -8.49 -17.47 -8.67
N ILE A 23 -8.18 -16.21 -9.03
CA ILE A 23 -6.81 -15.77 -9.24
C ILE A 23 -6.16 -15.58 -7.87
N PRO A 24 -4.99 -16.19 -7.59
CA PRO A 24 -4.23 -15.93 -6.37
C PRO A 24 -3.93 -14.45 -6.20
N ASP A 25 -4.10 -13.88 -4.99
CA ASP A 25 -4.04 -12.43 -4.75
C ASP A 25 -2.74 -11.79 -5.28
N HIS A 26 -1.61 -12.48 -5.14
CA HIS A 26 -0.32 -11.96 -5.62
C HIS A 26 -0.21 -11.88 -7.16
N LEU A 27 -1.08 -12.59 -7.91
CA LEU A 27 -1.15 -12.59 -9.37
C LEU A 27 -2.27 -11.70 -9.94
N VAL A 28 -3.04 -11.06 -9.07
CA VAL A 28 -4.09 -10.14 -9.50
C VAL A 28 -3.48 -8.92 -10.21
N SER A 29 -3.83 -8.76 -11.50
CA SER A 29 -3.33 -7.68 -12.35
C SER A 29 -4.13 -6.38 -12.19
N LEU A 30 -3.58 -5.29 -12.71
CA LEU A 30 -4.34 -4.08 -12.97
C LEU A 30 -5.39 -4.32 -14.06
N THR A 31 -6.47 -3.51 -14.04
CA THR A 31 -7.34 -3.31 -15.18
C THR A 31 -6.67 -2.39 -16.20
N GLU A 32 -7.20 -2.28 -17.42
CA GLU A 32 -6.71 -1.28 -18.38
C GLU A 32 -6.88 0.14 -17.85
N ASN A 33 -7.98 0.42 -17.13
CA ASN A 33 -8.17 1.68 -16.42
C ASN A 33 -7.09 1.90 -15.36
N GLY A 34 -6.75 0.86 -14.58
CA GLY A 34 -5.68 0.94 -13.58
C GLY A 34 -4.30 1.24 -14.16
N LYS A 35 -3.98 0.71 -15.34
CA LYS A 35 -2.75 1.05 -16.08
C LYS A 35 -2.76 2.51 -16.53
N ALA A 36 -3.89 2.99 -17.09
CA ALA A 36 -4.04 4.38 -17.47
C ALA A 36 -3.92 5.32 -16.26
N GLN A 37 -4.57 5.00 -15.15
CA GLN A 37 -4.41 5.74 -13.88
C GLN A 37 -2.94 5.82 -13.45
N ALA A 38 -2.22 4.70 -13.48
CA ALA A 38 -0.82 4.65 -13.08
C ALA A 38 0.08 5.48 -14.01
N TYR A 39 -0.15 5.41 -15.32
CA TYR A 39 0.59 6.20 -16.31
C TYR A 39 0.40 7.71 -16.10
N GLU A 40 -0.84 8.18 -15.98
CA GLU A 40 -1.15 9.60 -15.78
C GLU A 40 -0.64 10.14 -14.45
N ASN A 41 -0.78 9.38 -13.36
CA ASN A 41 -0.24 9.77 -12.06
C ASN A 41 1.29 9.74 -12.04
N GLY A 42 1.93 8.82 -12.79
CA GLY A 42 3.37 8.79 -12.95
C GLY A 42 3.91 10.04 -13.65
N LYS A 43 3.23 10.48 -14.72
CA LYS A 43 3.53 11.73 -15.43
C LYS A 43 3.38 12.93 -14.49
N TRP A 44 2.24 13.02 -13.82
CA TRP A 44 1.97 14.09 -12.87
C TRP A 44 3.04 14.15 -11.75
N LEU A 45 3.43 12.99 -11.18
CA LEU A 45 4.43 12.93 -10.12
C LEU A 45 5.82 13.36 -10.61
N ALA A 46 6.20 12.99 -11.84
CA ALA A 46 7.46 13.44 -12.43
C ALA A 46 7.50 14.96 -12.62
N ASP A 47 6.40 15.56 -13.07
CA ASP A 47 6.27 17.02 -13.20
C ASP A 47 6.28 17.68 -11.80
N TYR A 48 5.61 17.09 -10.80
CA TYR A 48 5.63 17.55 -9.41
C TYR A 48 7.04 17.54 -8.82
N CYS A 49 7.79 16.44 -8.99
CA CYS A 49 9.18 16.35 -8.52
C CYS A 49 10.08 17.44 -9.14
N LYS A 50 9.87 17.73 -10.42
CA LYS A 50 10.58 18.79 -11.12
C LYS A 50 10.27 20.18 -10.57
N GLU A 51 8.96 20.48 -10.36
CA GLU A 51 8.49 21.74 -9.79
C GLU A 51 9.05 21.97 -8.38
N LYS A 52 9.11 20.91 -7.58
CA LYS A 52 9.65 20.92 -6.21
C LYS A 52 11.16 20.82 -6.13
N ASN A 53 11.86 20.70 -7.26
CA ASN A 53 13.31 20.48 -7.33
C ASN A 53 13.79 19.25 -6.53
N ILE A 54 12.99 18.16 -6.54
CA ILE A 54 13.36 16.89 -5.90
C ILE A 54 14.34 16.16 -6.83
N ASP A 55 15.51 15.85 -6.32
CA ASP A 55 16.56 15.16 -7.07
C ASP A 55 16.24 13.66 -7.18
N LEU A 56 16.02 13.17 -8.40
CA LEU A 56 15.78 11.77 -8.67
C LEU A 56 17.04 10.95 -8.94
N SER A 57 18.22 11.58 -9.02
CA SER A 57 19.48 10.88 -9.30
C SER A 57 19.89 9.90 -8.18
N LYS A 58 19.40 10.12 -6.96
CA LYS A 58 19.59 9.29 -5.78
C LYS A 58 18.28 8.66 -5.30
N ALA A 59 17.32 8.52 -6.20
CA ALA A 59 16.03 7.93 -5.88
C ALA A 59 16.06 6.41 -6.01
N ARG A 60 15.21 5.75 -5.22
CA ARG A 60 14.97 4.31 -5.27
C ARG A 60 13.49 4.01 -5.26
N ILE A 61 13.10 3.01 -6.04
CA ILE A 61 11.77 2.41 -5.95
C ILE A 61 11.84 1.16 -5.08
N TRP A 62 10.99 1.12 -4.05
CA TRP A 62 10.60 -0.10 -3.36
C TRP A 62 9.18 -0.47 -3.75
N ARG A 63 8.92 -1.75 -4.00
CA ARG A 63 7.57 -2.19 -4.35
C ARG A 63 7.23 -3.53 -3.71
N SER A 64 5.97 -3.73 -3.43
CA SER A 64 5.42 -5.05 -3.14
C SER A 64 5.65 -6.00 -4.33
N PRO A 65 5.93 -7.30 -4.11
CA PRO A 65 6.09 -8.27 -5.20
C PRO A 65 4.78 -8.64 -5.90
N TYR A 66 3.63 -8.11 -5.46
CA TYR A 66 2.33 -8.38 -6.09
C TYR A 66 2.24 -7.77 -7.50
N LEU A 67 1.62 -8.50 -8.43
CA LEU A 67 1.58 -8.10 -9.85
C LEU A 67 1.01 -6.68 -10.05
N ARG A 68 -0.08 -6.33 -9.35
CA ARG A 68 -0.69 -4.99 -9.45
C ARG A 68 0.23 -3.84 -9.02
N THR A 69 1.11 -4.06 -8.03
CA THR A 69 2.09 -3.06 -7.61
C THR A 69 3.28 -2.99 -8.55
N ARG A 70 3.72 -4.12 -9.10
CA ARG A 70 4.74 -4.15 -10.15
C ARG A 70 4.29 -3.35 -11.36
N GLN A 71 3.11 -3.66 -11.90
CA GLN A 71 2.53 -2.96 -13.04
C GLN A 71 2.34 -1.45 -12.76
N THR A 72 1.86 -1.09 -11.56
CA THR A 72 1.73 0.32 -11.19
C THR A 72 3.09 1.03 -11.20
N SER A 73 4.10 0.45 -10.55
CA SER A 73 5.44 1.04 -10.49
C SER A 73 6.11 1.14 -11.86
N GLU A 74 5.85 0.19 -12.75
CA GLU A 74 6.36 0.21 -14.13
C GLU A 74 5.76 1.36 -14.93
N GLU A 75 4.44 1.59 -14.84
CA GLU A 75 3.80 2.72 -15.54
C GLU A 75 4.28 4.07 -14.98
N PHE A 76 4.39 4.23 -13.65
CA PHE A 76 4.97 5.43 -13.03
C PHE A 76 6.40 5.66 -13.48
N ASN A 77 7.20 4.61 -13.52
CA ASN A 77 8.63 4.72 -13.81
C ASN A 77 8.95 5.05 -15.26
N ARG A 78 8.01 4.92 -16.18
CA ARG A 78 8.16 5.45 -17.56
C ARG A 78 8.44 6.94 -17.58
N HIS A 79 8.02 7.67 -16.55
CA HIS A 79 8.18 9.11 -16.40
C HIS A 79 9.24 9.50 -15.38
N LEU A 80 9.42 8.70 -14.32
CA LEU A 80 10.41 8.97 -13.28
C LEU A 80 11.83 8.59 -13.68
N GLY A 81 12.00 7.54 -14.51
CA GLY A 81 13.30 7.12 -15.05
C GLY A 81 14.27 6.55 -14.00
N ILE A 82 13.78 5.99 -12.90
CA ILE A 82 14.59 5.46 -11.81
C ILE A 82 15.06 4.05 -12.14
N SER A 83 16.39 3.81 -12.06
CA SER A 83 16.99 2.50 -12.38
C SER A 83 17.09 1.57 -11.16
N ASP A 84 17.17 2.10 -9.93
CA ASP A 84 17.27 1.28 -8.70
C ASP A 84 15.86 0.89 -8.22
N ILE A 85 15.40 -0.28 -8.69
CA ILE A 85 14.09 -0.84 -8.34
C ILE A 85 14.29 -2.12 -7.54
N ARG A 86 13.65 -2.20 -6.37
CA ARG A 86 13.73 -3.34 -5.45
C ARG A 86 12.36 -3.79 -4.98
N GLU A 87 12.27 -5.03 -4.56
CA GLU A 87 11.06 -5.64 -4.00
C GLU A 87 11.28 -6.03 -2.55
N ASP A 88 10.23 -5.85 -1.74
CA ASP A 88 10.23 -6.34 -0.36
C ASP A 88 8.87 -6.98 -0.03
N ILE A 89 8.92 -8.20 0.51
CA ILE A 89 7.72 -8.96 0.87
C ILE A 89 6.93 -8.32 2.01
N THR A 90 7.57 -7.51 2.83
CA THR A 90 6.89 -6.79 3.93
C THR A 90 5.93 -5.72 3.43
N LEU A 91 6.05 -5.31 2.14
CA LEU A 91 5.17 -4.32 1.49
C LEU A 91 3.88 -4.94 0.92
N THR A 92 3.65 -6.25 1.05
CA THR A 92 2.43 -6.91 0.57
C THR A 92 1.19 -6.42 1.30
N GLU A 93 -0.01 -6.63 0.71
CA GLU A 93 -1.26 -6.26 1.37
C GLU A 93 -1.54 -7.17 2.57
N GLN A 94 -2.44 -6.72 3.44
CA GLN A 94 -3.01 -7.53 4.51
C GLN A 94 -3.53 -8.84 3.94
N GLN A 95 -3.18 -9.95 4.57
CA GLN A 95 -3.71 -11.27 4.22
C GLN A 95 -5.15 -11.39 4.72
N PHE A 96 -6.10 -11.53 3.81
CA PHE A 96 -7.51 -11.64 4.17
C PHE A 96 -7.93 -13.07 4.58
N GLY A 97 -7.06 -14.06 4.38
CA GLY A 97 -7.30 -15.46 4.79
C GLY A 97 -8.53 -16.05 4.13
N LEU A 98 -9.48 -16.57 4.94
CA LEU A 98 -10.74 -17.14 4.40
C LEU A 98 -11.64 -16.12 3.71
N PHE A 99 -11.44 -14.83 4.01
CA PHE A 99 -12.22 -13.74 3.41
C PHE A 99 -11.59 -13.18 2.13
N ASP A 100 -10.46 -13.73 1.71
CA ASP A 100 -9.78 -13.25 0.51
C ASP A 100 -10.66 -13.42 -0.74
N ALA A 101 -10.70 -12.38 -1.56
CA ALA A 101 -11.53 -12.27 -2.76
C ALA A 101 -13.06 -12.37 -2.53
N VAL A 102 -13.54 -12.55 -1.31
CA VAL A 102 -14.97 -12.62 -0.99
C VAL A 102 -15.49 -11.21 -0.68
N PRO A 103 -16.59 -10.74 -1.31
CA PRO A 103 -17.23 -9.48 -0.94
C PRO A 103 -17.63 -9.45 0.55
N GLU A 104 -17.43 -8.31 1.23
CA GLU A 104 -17.67 -8.21 2.68
C GLU A 104 -19.12 -8.54 3.06
N GLU A 105 -20.08 -8.19 2.21
CA GLU A 105 -21.51 -8.54 2.38
C GLU A 105 -21.79 -10.04 2.41
N ASP A 106 -20.92 -10.83 1.80
CA ASP A 106 -21.04 -12.29 1.74
C ASP A 106 -20.34 -13.03 2.89
N TRP A 107 -19.47 -12.38 3.66
CA TRP A 107 -18.70 -13.03 4.72
C TRP A 107 -19.59 -13.77 5.74
N LYS A 108 -20.67 -13.09 6.21
CA LYS A 108 -21.61 -13.68 7.16
C LYS A 108 -22.36 -14.88 6.58
N ARG A 109 -22.66 -14.87 5.30
CA ARG A 109 -23.39 -15.94 4.61
C ARG A 109 -22.52 -17.16 4.35
N LEU A 110 -21.28 -16.93 3.89
CA LEU A 110 -20.37 -18.01 3.48
C LEU A 110 -19.61 -18.61 4.67
N TYR A 111 -19.26 -17.79 5.67
CA TYR A 111 -18.43 -18.15 6.82
C TYR A 111 -19.05 -17.64 8.13
N PRO A 112 -20.26 -18.14 8.53
CA PRO A 112 -21.02 -17.56 9.65
C PRO A 112 -20.29 -17.62 11.00
N ASN A 113 -19.59 -18.72 11.29
CA ASN A 113 -18.88 -18.91 12.55
C ASN A 113 -17.62 -18.03 12.62
N GLU A 114 -16.84 -18.03 11.57
CA GLU A 114 -15.61 -17.24 11.45
C GLU A 114 -15.91 -15.74 11.45
N TYR A 115 -16.99 -15.34 10.79
CA TYR A 115 -17.47 -13.96 10.84
C TYR A 115 -17.93 -13.56 12.24
N ALA A 116 -18.67 -14.42 12.96
CA ALA A 116 -19.09 -14.15 14.32
C ALA A 116 -17.88 -13.99 15.26
N GLU A 117 -16.85 -14.84 15.13
CA GLU A 117 -15.63 -14.74 15.90
C GLU A 117 -14.85 -13.46 15.58
N TYR A 118 -14.71 -13.11 14.29
CA TYR A 118 -14.08 -11.86 13.87
C TYR A 118 -14.82 -10.64 14.45
N LYS A 119 -16.15 -10.63 14.41
CA LYS A 119 -16.97 -9.55 15.01
C LYS A 119 -16.77 -9.45 16.52
N ARG A 120 -16.66 -10.60 17.21
CA ARG A 120 -16.34 -10.66 18.65
C ARG A 120 -14.97 -10.04 18.96
N GLN A 121 -13.96 -10.36 18.16
CA GLN A 121 -12.63 -9.74 18.29
C GLN A 121 -12.69 -8.23 18.04
N CYS A 122 -13.42 -7.78 17.01
CA CYS A 122 -13.60 -6.35 16.75
C CYS A 122 -14.24 -5.62 17.95
N SER A 123 -15.23 -6.23 18.59
CA SER A 123 -15.91 -5.65 19.77
C SER A 123 -15.01 -5.62 21.00
N ASN A 124 -14.21 -6.67 21.24
CA ASN A 124 -13.40 -6.80 22.45
C ASN A 124 -12.07 -6.04 22.38
N PHE A 125 -11.44 -5.98 21.20
CA PHE A 125 -10.07 -5.48 21.03
C PHE A 125 -9.97 -4.32 20.04
N GLY A 126 -11.04 -3.99 19.33
CA GLY A 126 -11.03 -3.03 18.22
C GLY A 126 -10.57 -3.63 16.87
N LYS A 127 -11.04 -3.05 15.78
CA LYS A 127 -10.79 -3.52 14.41
C LYS A 127 -9.29 -3.59 14.07
N PHE A 128 -8.48 -2.70 14.65
CA PHE A 128 -7.04 -2.66 14.40
C PHE A 128 -6.34 -3.95 14.86
N TYR A 129 -6.79 -4.55 15.97
CA TYR A 129 -6.21 -5.76 16.55
C TYR A 129 -6.94 -7.05 16.14
N ALA A 130 -8.16 -6.92 15.60
CA ALA A 130 -8.95 -8.07 15.19
C ALA A 130 -8.33 -8.76 13.97
N ARG A 131 -7.93 -10.01 14.15
CA ARG A 131 -7.33 -10.83 13.09
C ARG A 131 -8.41 -11.44 12.23
N LEU A 132 -8.28 -11.33 10.92
CA LEU A 132 -9.11 -12.04 9.96
C LEU A 132 -8.89 -13.57 10.08
N PRO A 133 -9.92 -14.40 9.90
CA PRO A 133 -9.78 -15.84 9.99
C PRO A 133 -8.71 -16.37 9.03
N MET A 134 -7.67 -17.03 9.56
CA MET A 134 -6.48 -17.49 8.84
C MET A 134 -5.71 -16.38 8.10
N GLY A 135 -5.95 -15.11 8.47
CA GLY A 135 -5.33 -13.95 7.87
C GLY A 135 -4.58 -13.09 8.88
N GLU A 136 -4.36 -11.84 8.52
CA GLU A 136 -3.69 -10.82 9.35
C GLU A 136 -4.72 -9.84 9.95
N SER A 137 -4.36 -9.23 11.06
CA SER A 137 -4.91 -7.96 11.52
C SER A 137 -4.10 -6.78 10.94
N PRO A 138 -4.61 -5.54 10.94
CA PRO A 138 -3.78 -4.36 10.67
C PRO A 138 -2.57 -4.23 11.60
N PHE A 139 -2.67 -4.72 12.85
CA PHE A 139 -1.55 -4.77 13.78
C PHE A 139 -0.43 -5.71 13.30
N ASP A 140 -0.75 -6.89 12.74
CA ASP A 140 0.25 -7.79 12.17
C ASP A 140 0.98 -7.12 10.99
N VAL A 141 0.23 -6.42 10.13
CA VAL A 141 0.82 -5.63 9.04
C VAL A 141 1.76 -4.54 9.58
N ALA A 142 1.36 -3.83 10.64
CA ALA A 142 2.19 -2.80 11.27
C ALA A 142 3.50 -3.37 11.82
N ILE A 143 3.51 -4.60 12.35
CA ILE A 143 4.73 -5.28 12.84
C ILE A 143 5.71 -5.53 11.69
N ARG A 144 5.25 -6.09 10.55
CA ARG A 144 6.16 -6.34 9.43
C ARG A 144 6.62 -5.06 8.73
N ILE A 145 5.80 -4.02 8.69
CA ILE A 145 6.22 -2.70 8.20
C ILE A 145 7.29 -2.07 9.10
N HIS A 146 7.22 -2.28 10.42
CA HIS A 146 8.29 -1.82 11.31
C HIS A 146 9.66 -2.44 10.97
N GLN A 147 9.70 -3.69 10.52
CA GLN A 147 10.94 -4.32 10.03
C GLN A 147 11.47 -3.63 8.76
N PHE A 148 10.57 -3.27 7.83
CA PHE A 148 10.94 -2.55 6.61
C PHE A 148 11.54 -1.16 6.87
N MET A 149 11.17 -0.48 7.96
CA MET A 149 11.76 0.81 8.33
C MET A 149 13.27 0.72 8.54
N GLY A 150 13.78 -0.41 9.07
CA GLY A 150 15.21 -0.65 9.15
C GLY A 150 15.91 -0.69 7.78
N THR A 151 15.22 -1.11 6.74
CA THR A 151 15.71 -1.05 5.35
C THR A 151 15.76 0.40 4.86
N ILE A 152 14.74 1.19 5.13
CA ILE A 152 14.69 2.62 4.77
C ILE A 152 15.86 3.37 5.42
N TYR A 153 16.08 3.18 6.72
CA TYR A 153 17.19 3.84 7.42
C TYR A 153 18.56 3.46 6.82
N ARG A 154 18.76 2.19 6.46
CA ARG A 154 20.01 1.77 5.78
C ARG A 154 20.17 2.44 4.40
N ASP A 155 19.09 2.64 3.67
CA ASP A 155 19.12 3.32 2.38
C ASP A 155 19.61 4.76 2.51
N PHE A 156 19.09 5.49 3.46
CA PHE A 156 19.51 6.87 3.73
C PHE A 156 20.93 6.96 4.28
N GLU A 157 21.24 6.18 5.34
CA GLU A 157 22.52 6.33 6.05
C GLU A 157 23.70 5.72 5.31
N LYS A 158 23.50 4.60 4.59
CA LYS A 158 24.61 3.81 4.01
C LYS A 158 24.66 3.83 2.50
N HIS A 159 23.54 4.08 1.84
CA HIS A 159 23.46 3.98 0.37
C HIS A 159 23.25 5.34 -0.30
N GLY A 160 23.14 6.42 0.47
CA GLY A 160 23.01 7.78 -0.03
C GLY A 160 21.72 8.01 -0.83
N VAL A 161 20.67 7.23 -0.54
CA VAL A 161 19.35 7.40 -1.14
C VAL A 161 18.65 8.57 -0.45
N ASP A 162 18.23 9.58 -1.19
CA ASP A 162 17.57 10.77 -0.64
C ASP A 162 16.05 10.77 -0.85
N THR A 163 15.57 10.02 -1.85
CA THR A 163 14.15 9.95 -2.23
C THR A 163 13.71 8.51 -2.43
N LEU A 164 12.59 8.14 -1.82
CA LEU A 164 11.99 6.81 -1.93
C LEU A 164 10.58 6.88 -2.55
N PHE A 165 10.32 6.02 -3.52
CA PHE A 165 9.00 5.75 -4.06
C PHE A 165 8.60 4.35 -3.63
N ILE A 166 7.58 4.24 -2.78
CA ILE A 166 7.15 2.95 -2.19
C ILE A 166 5.78 2.61 -2.72
N PHE A 167 5.73 1.61 -3.62
CA PHE A 167 4.48 1.13 -4.21
C PHE A 167 3.93 -0.04 -3.38
N THR A 168 2.74 0.16 -2.84
CA THR A 168 2.12 -0.76 -1.89
C THR A 168 0.59 -0.75 -1.99
N HIS A 169 -0.10 -1.08 -0.92
CA HIS A 169 -1.54 -1.34 -0.85
C HIS A 169 -2.21 -0.48 0.22
N GLY A 170 -3.55 -0.56 0.32
CA GLY A 170 -4.32 0.33 1.18
C GLY A 170 -4.03 0.18 2.67
N THR A 171 -4.12 -1.05 3.21
CA THR A 171 -3.85 -1.32 4.62
C THR A 171 -2.38 -1.07 4.94
N THR A 172 -1.49 -1.54 4.07
CA THR A 172 -0.04 -1.43 4.26
C THR A 172 0.42 0.02 4.27
N LEU A 173 -0.11 0.88 3.40
CA LEU A 173 0.18 2.32 3.38
C LEU A 173 -0.23 2.98 4.70
N ARG A 174 -1.47 2.74 5.17
CA ARG A 174 -1.95 3.32 6.44
C ARG A 174 -1.14 2.82 7.64
N THR A 175 -0.76 1.54 7.67
CA THR A 175 0.09 1.00 8.74
C THR A 175 1.52 1.54 8.67
N PHE A 176 2.02 1.87 7.47
CA PHE A 176 3.29 2.57 7.33
C PHE A 176 3.24 3.95 8.00
N LEU A 177 2.23 4.76 7.70
CA LEU A 177 2.04 6.07 8.32
C LEU A 177 1.91 5.95 9.85
N LEU A 178 1.09 5.02 10.31
CA LEU A 178 0.92 4.76 11.75
C LEU A 178 2.27 4.47 12.43
N ARG A 179 3.12 3.65 11.81
CA ARG A 179 4.42 3.29 12.39
C ARG A 179 5.46 4.41 12.26
N TRP A 180 5.45 5.13 11.14
CA TRP A 180 6.41 6.21 10.89
C TRP A 180 6.20 7.40 11.83
N PHE A 181 4.95 7.83 12.00
CA PHE A 181 4.59 8.99 12.82
C PHE A 181 4.16 8.62 14.25
N HIS A 182 4.21 7.34 14.63
CA HIS A 182 3.73 6.85 15.92
C HIS A 182 2.27 7.22 16.19
N TYR A 183 1.42 7.20 15.15
CA TYR A 183 -0.01 7.43 15.30
C TYR A 183 -0.69 6.33 16.12
N SER A 184 -1.83 6.64 16.74
CA SER A 184 -2.58 5.70 17.55
C SER A 184 -3.43 4.74 16.70
N PRO A 185 -3.87 3.60 17.27
CA PRO A 185 -4.83 2.72 16.62
C PRO A 185 -6.16 3.39 16.26
N GLU A 186 -6.59 4.40 17.03
CA GLU A 186 -7.79 5.19 16.75
C GLU A 186 -7.60 6.00 15.45
N TRP A 187 -6.45 6.66 15.29
CA TRP A 187 -6.10 7.33 14.03
C TRP A 187 -6.24 6.38 12.82
N TYR A 188 -5.76 5.13 12.94
CA TYR A 188 -5.88 4.16 11.86
C TYR A 188 -7.34 3.85 11.48
N GLN A 189 -8.26 3.87 12.44
CA GLN A 189 -9.68 3.62 12.21
C GLN A 189 -10.37 4.80 11.51
N GLU A 190 -9.93 6.02 11.79
CA GLU A 190 -10.47 7.27 11.24
C GLU A 190 -9.84 7.59 9.87
N GLU A 191 -8.57 7.21 9.66
CA GLU A 191 -7.87 7.46 8.39
C GLU A 191 -8.53 6.70 7.25
N ARG A 192 -8.91 7.43 6.22
CA ARG A 192 -9.56 6.88 5.03
C ARG A 192 -8.64 5.91 4.27
N ASN A 193 -9.22 4.88 3.69
CA ASN A 193 -8.47 4.02 2.78
C ASN A 193 -8.10 4.83 1.52
N PRO A 194 -6.83 4.91 1.13
CA PRO A 194 -6.42 5.69 -0.06
C PRO A 194 -7.11 5.18 -1.31
N LYS A 195 -7.48 6.06 -2.25
CA LYS A 195 -7.94 5.66 -3.59
C LYS A 195 -6.79 5.07 -4.42
N ASN A 196 -7.10 4.41 -5.52
CA ASN A 196 -6.10 3.87 -6.42
C ASN A 196 -5.18 4.98 -6.96
N CYS A 197 -3.88 4.71 -7.06
CA CYS A 197 -2.83 5.65 -7.45
C CYS A 197 -2.71 6.91 -6.56
N TRP A 198 -3.34 6.94 -5.37
CA TRP A 198 -3.08 8.03 -4.45
C TRP A 198 -1.64 7.99 -3.93
N ILE A 199 -1.09 9.19 -3.80
CA ILE A 199 0.30 9.44 -3.45
C ILE A 199 0.32 10.22 -2.14
N ARG A 200 0.83 9.61 -1.07
CA ARG A 200 1.10 10.29 0.22
C ARG A 200 2.55 10.70 0.26
N GLU A 201 2.80 11.98 0.48
CA GLU A 201 4.16 12.50 0.60
C GLU A 201 4.56 12.70 2.05
N ILE A 202 5.78 12.29 2.36
CA ILE A 202 6.45 12.50 3.65
C ILE A 202 7.74 13.25 3.36
N ASP A 203 7.94 14.41 3.99
CA ASP A 203 9.20 15.13 3.96
C ASP A 203 9.83 15.15 5.36
N GLY A 204 10.87 14.36 5.54
CA GLY A 204 11.48 14.13 6.85
C GLY A 204 10.48 13.57 7.86
N ASN A 205 10.07 14.38 8.83
CA ASN A 205 9.08 14.05 9.85
C ASN A 205 7.72 14.74 9.61
N ILE A 206 7.50 15.30 8.43
CA ILE A 206 6.27 16.03 8.09
C ILE A 206 5.43 15.18 7.15
N ASP A 207 4.17 14.93 7.54
CA ASP A 207 3.16 14.30 6.71
C ASP A 207 2.46 15.38 5.88
N LEU A 208 2.72 15.42 4.58
CA LEU A 208 2.16 16.40 3.66
C LEU A 208 0.78 15.99 3.10
N GLY A 209 0.30 14.81 3.47
CA GLY A 209 -1.00 14.32 3.03
C GLY A 209 -0.98 13.69 1.64
N TYR A 210 -2.18 13.45 1.10
CA TYR A 210 -2.35 12.96 -0.28
C TYR A 210 -2.22 14.13 -1.25
N ILE A 211 -1.13 14.17 -2.00
CA ILE A 211 -0.74 15.31 -2.86
C ILE A 211 -1.46 15.35 -4.20
N ASN A 212 -2.06 14.26 -4.63
CA ASN A 212 -2.83 14.15 -5.88
C ASN A 212 -4.35 13.94 -5.65
N ASP A 213 -4.85 14.22 -4.45
CA ASP A 213 -6.29 14.21 -4.15
C ASP A 213 -6.91 15.54 -4.61
N LYS A 214 -7.47 15.53 -5.82
CA LYS A 214 -8.21 16.66 -6.40
C LYS A 214 -9.69 16.33 -6.50
#